data_647e9ca2b2eb19e81714e948612abb20
#
_entry.id   647e9ca2b2eb19e81714e948612abb20
#
_cell.length_a   1.000
_cell.length_b   1.000
_cell.length_c   1.000
_cell.angle_alpha   90.00
_cell.angle_beta   90.00
_cell.angle_gamma   90.00
#
_symmetry.space_group_name_H-M   'P 1'
#
loop_
_entity.id
_entity.type
_entity.pdbx_description
1 polymer ?
#
loop_
_entity_poly.entity_id
_entity_poly.type
_entity_poly.pdbx_seq_one_letter_code
_entity_poly.pdbx_strand_id
1 'polypeptide(L)'
;MTNNTNEQILKLLLLMAFADKVYMAEEKELIIKISNELGISKEKVEEIVNEVEKTEDITKQCRETANKIQDKQDREKTIKLLTEMIATDKIVHGKEIFALQIIAEEWEMYLE
;
A
#
# COMPACT_ATOMS: atom_id res chain seq x y z
N MET A 1 17.47 -5.38 -8.05
CA MET A 1 17.50 -4.01 -7.63
C MET A 1 16.29 -3.65 -6.81
N THR A 2 16.57 -3.07 -5.67
CA THR A 2 15.59 -2.86 -4.61
C THR A 2 14.54 -1.81 -4.91
N ASN A 3 14.84 -0.84 -5.79
CA ASN A 3 13.94 0.28 -6.05
C ASN A 3 12.58 -0.13 -6.58
N ASN A 4 12.56 -1.12 -7.47
CA ASN A 4 11.31 -1.57 -8.06
C ASN A 4 10.38 -2.20 -7.01
N THR A 5 10.94 -3.01 -6.12
CA THR A 5 10.16 -3.62 -5.04
C THR A 5 9.60 -2.55 -4.10
N ASN A 6 10.42 -1.56 -3.74
CA ASN A 6 9.97 -0.46 -2.87
C ASN A 6 8.83 0.32 -3.51
N GLU A 7 8.88 0.53 -4.83
CA GLU A 7 7.80 1.19 -5.55
C GLU A 7 6.50 0.37 -5.50
N GLN A 8 6.59 -0.95 -5.59
CA GLN A 8 5.42 -1.81 -5.48
C GLN A 8 4.84 -1.76 -4.06
N ILE A 9 5.69 -1.73 -3.05
CA ILE A 9 5.25 -1.60 -1.66
C ILE A 9 4.49 -0.28 -1.48
N LEU A 10 5.04 0.81 -1.97
CA LEU A 10 4.37 2.11 -1.89
C LEU A 10 3.05 2.09 -2.65
N LYS A 11 3.00 1.46 -3.80
CA LYS A 11 1.78 1.35 -4.59
C LYS A 11 0.68 0.60 -3.82
N LEU A 12 1.03 -0.47 -3.12
CA LEU A 12 0.07 -1.19 -2.27
C LEU A 12 -0.48 -0.32 -1.17
N LEU A 13 0.39 0.46 -0.52
CA LEU A 13 -0.03 1.39 0.53
C LEU A 13 -1.02 2.42 -0.02
N LEU A 14 -0.74 2.95 -1.20
CA LEU A 14 -1.61 3.93 -1.84
C LEU A 14 -2.93 3.30 -2.29
N LEU A 15 -2.89 2.08 -2.83
CA LEU A 15 -4.10 1.37 -3.21
C LEU A 15 -5.02 1.16 -2.00
N MET A 16 -4.43 0.82 -0.85
CA MET A 16 -5.20 0.68 0.37
C MET A 16 -5.77 2.02 0.83
N ALA A 17 -4.97 3.08 0.79
CA ALA A 17 -5.41 4.42 1.19
C ALA A 17 -6.55 4.93 0.31
N PHE A 18 -6.57 4.58 -0.97
CA PHE A 18 -7.62 5.00 -1.90
C PHE A 18 -8.79 4.01 -1.98
N ALA A 19 -8.76 2.94 -1.20
CA ALA A 19 -9.79 1.89 -1.29
C ALA A 19 -11.19 2.42 -1.02
N ASP A 20 -11.35 3.40 -0.14
CA ASP A 20 -12.62 4.05 0.16
C ASP A 20 -12.79 5.38 -0.59
N LYS A 21 -11.86 5.70 -1.48
CA LYS A 21 -11.80 6.94 -2.25
C LYS A 21 -11.61 8.19 -1.41
N VAL A 22 -11.16 8.02 -0.18
CA VAL A 22 -10.84 9.14 0.73
C VAL A 22 -9.36 9.04 1.11
N TYR A 23 -8.57 10.00 0.67
CA TYR A 23 -7.15 10.04 0.98
C TYR A 23 -6.93 11.15 2.01
N MET A 24 -6.85 10.75 3.27
CA MET A 24 -6.80 11.68 4.41
C MET A 24 -5.41 12.29 4.59
N ALA A 25 -5.38 13.46 5.25
CA ALA A 25 -4.13 14.19 5.47
C ALA A 25 -3.11 13.36 6.25
N GLU A 26 -3.56 12.62 7.26
CA GLU A 26 -2.71 11.75 8.08
C GLU A 26 -2.08 10.64 7.24
N GLU A 27 -2.85 10.10 6.30
CA GLU A 27 -2.35 9.08 5.38
C GLU A 27 -1.31 9.65 4.43
N LYS A 28 -1.53 10.88 3.95
CA LYS A 28 -0.55 11.56 3.08
C LYS A 28 0.78 11.77 3.80
N GLU A 29 0.74 12.20 5.05
CA GLU A 29 1.95 12.41 5.85
C GLU A 29 2.71 11.10 6.05
N LEU A 30 1.99 10.02 6.34
CA LEU A 30 2.59 8.70 6.52
C LEU A 30 3.21 8.19 5.22
N ILE A 31 2.53 8.38 4.10
CA ILE A 31 3.04 8.00 2.77
C ILE A 31 4.34 8.74 2.46
N ILE A 32 4.41 10.04 2.75
CA ILE A 32 5.63 10.83 2.54
C ILE A 32 6.77 10.28 3.39
N LYS A 33 6.50 10.01 4.66
CA LYS A 33 7.49 9.44 5.58
C LYS A 33 8.00 8.09 5.07
N ILE A 34 7.10 7.20 4.70
CA ILE A 34 7.45 5.87 4.21
C ILE A 34 8.22 5.97 2.90
N SER A 35 7.81 6.84 1.98
CA SER A 35 8.51 7.01 0.72
C SER A 35 9.95 7.46 0.93
N ASN A 36 10.18 8.35 1.89
CA ASN A 36 11.53 8.77 2.25
C ASN A 36 12.36 7.60 2.79
N GLU A 37 11.76 6.78 3.65
CA GLU A 37 12.43 5.60 4.21
C GLU A 37 12.77 4.58 3.12
N LEU A 38 11.91 4.47 2.10
CA LEU A 38 12.11 3.55 0.99
C LEU A 38 13.02 4.11 -0.10
N GLY A 39 13.43 5.37 0.03
CA GLY A 39 14.31 6.00 -0.94
C GLY A 39 13.62 6.33 -2.26
N ILE A 40 12.32 6.59 -2.22
CA ILE A 40 11.53 6.92 -3.41
C ILE A 40 11.45 8.44 -3.56
N SER A 41 11.74 8.96 -4.74
CA SER A 41 11.69 10.40 -5.00
C SER A 41 10.25 10.92 -4.96
N LYS A 42 10.10 12.20 -4.66
CA LYS A 42 8.80 12.87 -4.66
C LYS A 42 8.11 12.77 -6.01
N GLU A 43 8.87 12.91 -7.09
CA GLU A 43 8.34 12.81 -8.45
C GLU A 43 7.75 11.43 -8.71
N LYS A 44 8.44 10.38 -8.25
CA LYS A 44 7.97 9.01 -8.40
C LYS A 44 6.72 8.75 -7.58
N VAL A 45 6.67 9.30 -6.36
CA VAL A 45 5.48 9.21 -5.51
C VAL A 45 4.28 9.80 -6.25
N GLU A 46 4.43 10.98 -6.85
CA GLU A 46 3.36 11.63 -7.59
C GLU A 46 2.89 10.80 -8.80
N GLU A 47 3.82 10.17 -9.51
CA GLU A 47 3.47 9.26 -10.61
C GLU A 47 2.61 8.11 -10.13
N ILE A 48 3.01 7.48 -9.02
CA ILE A 48 2.29 6.34 -8.46
C ILE A 48 0.91 6.77 -7.96
N VAL A 49 0.82 7.93 -7.31
CA VAL A 49 -0.46 8.48 -6.86
C VAL A 49 -1.41 8.69 -8.04
N ASN A 50 -0.91 9.30 -9.11
CA ASN A 50 -1.73 9.52 -10.30
C ASN A 50 -2.22 8.21 -10.92
N GLU A 51 -1.36 7.20 -10.95
CA GLU A 51 -1.71 5.88 -11.45
C GLU A 51 -2.82 5.23 -10.60
N VAL A 52 -2.68 5.31 -9.28
CA VAL A 52 -3.65 4.74 -8.35
C VAL A 52 -4.99 5.46 -8.44
N GLU A 53 -4.98 6.78 -8.55
CA GLU A 53 -6.21 7.58 -8.66
C GLU A 53 -7.04 7.18 -9.90
N LYS A 54 -6.38 6.75 -10.96
CA LYS A 54 -7.05 6.35 -12.20
C LYS A 54 -7.53 4.89 -12.18
N THR A 55 -7.18 4.15 -11.15
CA THR A 55 -7.50 2.73 -11.04
C THR A 55 -9.00 2.57 -10.75
N GLU A 56 -9.68 1.80 -11.59
CA GLU A 56 -11.10 1.50 -11.39
C GLU A 56 -11.31 0.27 -10.51
N ASP A 57 -10.47 -0.74 -10.69
CA ASP A 57 -10.57 -2.00 -9.93
C ASP A 57 -9.41 -2.11 -8.94
N ILE A 58 -9.63 -1.60 -7.75
CA ILE A 58 -8.63 -1.59 -6.68
C ILE A 58 -8.25 -3.01 -6.26
N THR A 59 -9.23 -3.89 -6.15
CA THR A 59 -9.01 -5.29 -5.75
C THR A 59 -8.06 -5.98 -6.71
N LYS A 60 -8.31 -5.85 -8.01
CA LYS A 60 -7.46 -6.44 -9.03
C LYS A 60 -6.05 -5.88 -8.98
N GLN A 61 -5.92 -4.57 -8.83
CA GLN A 61 -4.61 -3.93 -8.76
C GLN A 61 -3.84 -4.33 -7.50
N CYS A 62 -4.53 -4.51 -6.37
CA CYS A 62 -3.90 -4.99 -5.16
C CYS A 62 -3.28 -6.36 -5.39
N ARG A 63 -4.01 -7.28 -6.01
CA ARG A 63 -3.51 -8.62 -6.28
C ARG A 63 -2.34 -8.61 -7.25
N GLU A 64 -2.45 -7.88 -8.34
CA GLU A 64 -1.38 -7.79 -9.34
C GLU A 64 -0.11 -7.19 -8.75
N THR A 65 -0.26 -6.11 -7.98
CA THR A 65 0.89 -5.45 -7.37
C THR A 65 1.52 -6.33 -6.29
N ALA A 66 0.71 -7.00 -5.48
CA ALA A 66 1.19 -7.93 -4.45
C ALA A 66 2.00 -9.06 -5.06
N ASN A 67 1.57 -9.58 -6.21
CA ASN A 67 2.28 -10.66 -6.89
C ASN A 67 3.66 -10.26 -7.40
N LYS A 68 3.91 -8.97 -7.56
CA LYS A 68 5.24 -8.48 -7.96
C LYS A 68 6.23 -8.46 -6.80
N ILE A 69 5.75 -8.55 -5.56
CA ILE A 69 6.60 -8.62 -4.37
C ILE A 69 6.73 -10.07 -3.97
N GLN A 70 7.89 -10.68 -4.24
CA GLN A 70 8.08 -12.11 -4.05
C GLN A 70 8.90 -12.49 -2.82
N ASP A 71 9.74 -11.57 -2.33
CA ASP A 71 10.56 -11.83 -1.16
C ASP A 71 9.71 -11.84 0.10
N LYS A 72 9.86 -12.89 0.91
CA LYS A 72 9.09 -13.05 2.14
C LYS A 72 9.30 -11.89 3.12
N GLN A 73 10.54 -11.43 3.25
CA GLN A 73 10.85 -10.31 4.15
C GLN A 73 10.17 -9.03 3.68
N ASP A 74 10.14 -8.80 2.37
CA ASP A 74 9.46 -7.64 1.81
C ASP A 74 7.96 -7.72 2.03
N ARG A 75 7.39 -8.92 1.94
CA ARG A 75 5.96 -9.14 2.22
C ARG A 75 5.63 -8.87 3.67
N GLU A 76 6.45 -9.36 4.60
CA GLU A 76 6.27 -9.10 6.03
C GLU A 76 6.38 -7.62 6.35
N LYS A 77 7.36 -6.94 5.77
CA LYS A 77 7.54 -5.50 5.90
C LYS A 77 6.32 -4.75 5.37
N THR A 78 5.80 -5.19 4.23
CA THR A 78 4.62 -4.57 3.61
C THR A 78 3.39 -4.69 4.50
N ILE A 79 3.14 -5.88 5.05
CA ILE A 79 2.01 -6.09 5.96
C ILE A 79 2.13 -5.19 7.18
N LYS A 80 3.33 -5.06 7.72
CA LYS A 80 3.58 -4.18 8.87
C LYS A 80 3.26 -2.73 8.53
N LEU A 81 3.69 -2.26 7.37
CA LEU A 81 3.42 -0.89 6.92
C LEU A 81 1.93 -0.64 6.66
N LEU A 82 1.25 -1.62 6.05
CA LEU A 82 -0.19 -1.53 5.81
C LEU A 82 -0.97 -1.45 7.12
N THR A 83 -0.58 -2.27 8.10
CA THR A 83 -1.20 -2.28 9.43
C THR A 83 -0.97 -0.94 10.14
N GLU A 84 0.24 -0.41 10.02
CA GLU A 84 0.57 0.89 10.59
C GLU A 84 -0.28 2.02 9.98
N MET A 85 -0.52 1.95 8.68
CA MET A 85 -1.36 2.93 7.99
C MET A 85 -2.81 2.88 8.50
N ILE A 86 -3.35 1.69 8.70
CA ILE A 86 -4.70 1.53 9.24
C ILE A 86 -4.77 2.11 10.66
N ALA A 87 -3.74 1.86 11.47
CA ALA A 87 -3.68 2.35 12.85
C ALA A 87 -3.53 3.86 12.93
N THR A 88 -2.97 4.50 11.91
CA THR A 88 -2.78 5.95 11.86
C THR A 88 -4.12 6.68 11.72
N ASP A 89 -5.07 6.06 11.04
CA ASP A 89 -6.39 6.62 10.85
C ASP A 89 -7.24 6.36 12.09
N LYS A 90 -7.84 7.41 12.65
CA LYS A 90 -8.69 7.29 13.84
C LYS A 90 -10.01 6.59 13.54
N ILE A 91 -10.40 6.58 12.28
CA ILE A 91 -11.60 5.90 11.82
C ILE A 91 -11.16 4.71 10.96
N VAL A 92 -11.44 3.50 11.43
CA VAL A 92 -11.10 2.30 10.68
C VAL A 92 -12.12 2.11 9.56
N HIS A 93 -11.65 2.18 8.33
CA HIS A 93 -12.50 1.98 7.15
C HIS A 93 -12.50 0.50 6.75
N GLY A 94 -13.69 -0.07 6.61
CA GLY A 94 -13.83 -1.47 6.24
C GLY A 94 -13.14 -1.82 4.93
N LYS A 95 -13.11 -0.89 3.99
CA LYS A 95 -12.46 -1.12 2.68
C LYS A 95 -10.95 -1.23 2.81
N GLU A 96 -10.33 -0.50 3.75
CA GLU A 96 -8.90 -0.62 4.00
C GLU A 96 -8.57 -1.99 4.58
N ILE A 97 -9.37 -2.46 5.53
CA ILE A 97 -9.21 -3.79 6.10
C ILE A 97 -9.40 -4.85 5.02
N PHE A 98 -10.37 -4.66 4.16
CA PHE A 98 -10.63 -5.58 3.05
C PHE A 98 -9.43 -5.65 2.10
N ALA A 99 -8.83 -4.50 1.77
CA ALA A 99 -7.63 -4.45 0.92
C ALA A 99 -6.48 -5.21 1.58
N LEU A 100 -6.27 -5.01 2.87
CA LEU A 100 -5.23 -5.74 3.60
C LEU A 100 -5.48 -7.25 3.57
N GLN A 101 -6.71 -7.67 3.75
CA GLN A 101 -7.07 -9.09 3.70
C GLN A 101 -6.81 -9.68 2.33
N ILE A 102 -7.14 -8.96 1.26
CA ILE A 102 -6.89 -9.42 -0.10
C ILE A 102 -5.40 -9.63 -0.34
N ILE A 103 -4.57 -8.69 0.09
CA ILE A 103 -3.12 -8.78 -0.05
C ILE A 103 -2.59 -9.96 0.75
N ALA A 104 -3.04 -10.12 1.98
CA ALA A 104 -2.62 -11.22 2.84
C ALA A 104 -3.02 -12.59 2.25
N GLU A 105 -4.21 -12.70 1.70
CA GLU A 105 -4.68 -13.92 1.04
C GLU A 105 -3.82 -14.26 -0.17
N GLU A 106 -3.46 -13.25 -0.95
CA GLU A 106 -2.63 -13.45 -2.13
C GLU A 106 -1.26 -14.00 -1.75
N TRP A 107 -0.75 -13.61 -0.60
CA TRP A 107 0.53 -14.09 -0.08
C TRP A 107 0.41 -15.31 0.84
N GLU A 108 -0.79 -15.82 1.03
CA GLU A 108 -1.07 -16.94 1.95
C GLU A 108 -0.59 -16.65 3.38
N MET A 109 -0.73 -15.41 3.82
CA MET A 109 -0.36 -14.99 5.17
C MET A 109 -1.62 -14.84 6.02
N TYR A 110 -1.53 -15.28 7.27
CA TYR A 110 -2.65 -15.17 8.20
C TYR A 110 -2.48 -13.94 9.08
N LEU A 111 -3.52 -13.15 9.16
CA LEU A 111 -3.55 -11.96 10.02
C LEU A 111 -4.17 -12.34 11.36
N GLU A 112 -3.46 -12.00 12.43
CA GLU A 112 -3.96 -12.21 13.78
C GLU A 112 -4.42 -10.91 14.42
#